data_4a2946a1c562cd905bc19792295bf58f
#
_entry.id   4a2946a1c562cd905bc19792295bf58f
#
_cell.length_a   1.000
_cell.length_b   1.000
_cell.length_c   1.000
_cell.angle_alpha   90.00
_cell.angle_beta   90.00
_cell.angle_gamma   90.00
#
_symmetry.space_group_name_H-M   'P 1'
#
loop_
_entity.id
_entity.type
_entity.pdbx_description
1 polymer ?
#
loop_
_entity_poly.entity_id
_entity_poly.type
_entity_poly.pdbx_seq_one_letter_code
_entity_poly.pdbx_strand_id
1 'polypeptide(L)'
;GITDITVIVGYKKEYFFHLADRFGAKIVVNDDYVTRNNNGSLWVVRESLGNTYVCSSDDYFTSNPFDSHVYQAYYSAQYVEGPTQEWCITTGPGGRITGVTVGGHDAWTMLGHVYFDRAFSTGFRRILEEVYTLPETAPKLWEQIYIEHVKELDMVIRQYPAGVINEFDSLDEVRGFDPMFVNNLDS
;
A
#
# COMPACT_ATOMS: atom_id res chain seq x y z
N GLY A 1 -6.60 -14.91 13.25
CA GLY A 1 -6.46 -13.73 12.39
C GLY A 1 -5.23 -12.93 12.77
N ILE A 2 -4.91 -11.91 12.00
CA ILE A 2 -3.81 -10.97 12.27
C ILE A 2 -4.25 -10.06 13.41
N THR A 3 -3.44 -9.95 14.46
CA THR A 3 -3.74 -9.17 15.67
C THR A 3 -2.71 -8.07 15.95
N ASP A 4 -1.51 -8.16 15.36
CA ASP A 4 -0.50 -7.10 15.45
C ASP A 4 -0.75 -6.09 14.33
N ILE A 5 -1.52 -5.07 14.65
CA ILE A 5 -1.95 -4.02 13.71
C ILE A 5 -1.33 -2.70 14.14
N THR A 6 -0.64 -2.04 13.21
CA THR A 6 -0.12 -0.69 13.39
C THR A 6 -0.81 0.26 12.41
N VAL A 7 -1.38 1.34 12.91
CA VAL A 7 -1.98 2.41 12.10
C VAL A 7 -1.08 3.63 12.16
N ILE A 8 -0.60 4.06 11.00
CA ILE A 8 0.26 5.23 10.88
C ILE A 8 -0.63 6.42 10.57
N VAL A 9 -0.55 7.45 11.39
CA VAL A 9 -1.42 8.62 11.31
C VAL A 9 -0.61 9.91 11.19
N GLY A 10 -1.19 10.91 10.54
CA GLY A 10 -0.62 12.25 10.36
C GLY A 10 -1.69 13.31 10.46
N TYR A 11 -2.23 13.74 9.32
CA TYR A 11 -3.33 14.69 9.26
C TYR A 11 -4.56 14.18 10.02
N LYS A 12 -5.13 15.04 10.86
CA LYS A 12 -6.31 14.70 11.69
C LYS A 12 -6.15 13.43 12.52
N LYS A 13 -4.94 13.17 13.00
CA LYS A 13 -4.58 11.94 13.74
C LYS A 13 -5.48 11.64 14.93
N GLU A 14 -6.05 12.67 15.56
CA GLU A 14 -6.94 12.54 16.71
C GLU A 14 -8.21 11.75 16.42
N TYR A 15 -8.67 11.71 15.18
CA TYR A 15 -9.82 10.90 14.77
C TYR A 15 -9.54 9.39 14.75
N PHE A 16 -8.27 8.99 14.81
CA PHE A 16 -7.86 7.58 14.72
C PHE A 16 -7.44 6.98 16.06
N PHE A 17 -7.25 7.78 17.10
CA PHE A 17 -6.77 7.28 18.39
C PHE A 17 -7.71 6.24 19.02
N HIS A 18 -9.01 6.33 18.75
CA HIS A 18 -10.00 5.35 19.22
C HIS A 18 -9.75 3.91 18.71
N LEU A 19 -8.96 3.74 17.63
CA LEU A 19 -8.63 2.42 17.09
C LEU A 19 -7.74 1.62 18.06
N ALA A 20 -6.93 2.31 18.89
CA ALA A 20 -6.14 1.65 19.94
C ALA A 20 -7.06 0.98 20.96
N ASP A 21 -8.06 1.71 21.47
CA ASP A 21 -8.98 1.20 22.49
C ASP A 21 -9.94 0.15 21.92
N ARG A 22 -10.43 0.38 20.70
CA ARG A 22 -11.46 -0.45 20.09
C ARG A 22 -10.92 -1.76 19.51
N PHE A 23 -9.71 -1.75 18.95
CA PHE A 23 -9.15 -2.87 18.18
C PHE A 23 -7.78 -3.32 18.68
N GLY A 24 -7.21 -2.67 19.70
CA GLY A 24 -5.86 -2.96 20.18
C GLY A 24 -4.77 -2.56 19.19
N ALA A 25 -5.07 -1.68 18.22
CA ALA A 25 -4.10 -1.24 17.23
C ALA A 25 -3.03 -0.34 17.86
N LYS A 26 -1.80 -0.48 17.40
CA LYS A 26 -0.71 0.46 17.72
C LYS A 26 -0.88 1.70 16.85
N ILE A 27 -0.90 2.88 17.46
CA ILE A 27 -0.94 4.14 16.72
C ILE A 27 0.48 4.72 16.68
N VAL A 28 0.98 4.96 15.48
CA VAL A 28 2.27 5.61 15.23
C VAL A 28 2.04 6.91 14.50
N VAL A 29 2.56 8.00 15.06
CA VAL A 29 2.42 9.32 14.43
C VAL A 29 3.58 9.55 13.48
N ASN A 30 3.25 9.91 12.23
CA ASN A 30 4.18 10.44 11.26
C ASN A 30 4.10 11.97 11.30
N ASP A 31 5.04 12.62 11.95
CA ASP A 31 5.06 14.09 12.04
C ASP A 31 5.52 14.76 10.74
N ASP A 32 6.17 14.01 9.85
CA ASP A 32 6.66 14.49 8.54
C ASP A 32 5.59 14.42 7.43
N TYR A 33 4.33 14.09 7.75
CA TYR A 33 3.27 13.90 6.76
C TYR A 33 3.00 15.11 5.83
N VAL A 34 3.38 16.32 6.24
CA VAL A 34 3.24 17.55 5.44
C VAL A 34 4.38 17.68 4.43
N THR A 35 5.56 17.17 4.76
CA THR A 35 6.80 17.39 4.01
C THR A 35 7.23 16.18 3.21
N ARG A 36 6.65 15.02 3.50
CA ARG A 36 6.97 13.74 2.87
C ARG A 36 5.71 13.00 2.43
N ASN A 37 5.87 12.23 1.36
CA ASN A 37 4.85 11.30 0.91
C ASN A 37 4.82 10.03 1.82
N ASN A 38 4.13 8.98 1.40
CA ASN A 38 3.96 7.73 2.16
C ASN A 38 5.27 7.00 2.52
N ASN A 39 6.40 7.35 1.88
CA ASN A 39 7.73 6.88 2.31
C ASN A 39 8.03 7.30 3.76
N GLY A 40 7.55 8.47 4.21
CA GLY A 40 7.63 8.91 5.60
C GLY A 40 6.87 7.99 6.55
N SER A 41 5.73 7.45 6.12
CA SER A 41 4.96 6.48 6.91
C SER A 41 5.73 5.17 7.09
N LEU A 42 6.37 4.65 6.05
CA LEU A 42 7.20 3.45 6.20
C LEU A 42 8.48 3.72 7.01
N TRP A 43 9.01 4.94 6.93
CA TRP A 43 10.18 5.32 7.73
C TRP A 43 9.93 5.22 9.24
N VAL A 44 8.82 5.72 9.73
CA VAL A 44 8.53 5.73 11.18
C VAL A 44 8.30 4.33 11.75
N VAL A 45 7.98 3.34 10.91
CA VAL A 45 7.78 1.94 11.32
C VAL A 45 8.84 0.97 10.77
N ARG A 46 9.90 1.49 10.11
CA ARG A 46 10.89 0.65 9.41
C ARG A 46 11.52 -0.46 10.26
N GLU A 47 11.67 -0.20 11.56
CA GLU A 47 12.22 -1.20 12.50
C GLU A 47 11.27 -2.36 12.77
N SER A 48 9.98 -2.16 12.54
CA SER A 48 8.93 -3.16 12.76
C SER A 48 8.61 -3.96 11.49
N LEU A 49 9.15 -3.55 10.34
CA LEU A 49 8.94 -4.27 9.09
C LEU A 49 9.58 -5.67 9.16
N GLY A 50 8.84 -6.66 8.73
CA GLY A 50 9.24 -8.06 8.72
C GLY A 50 8.33 -8.82 7.76
N ASN A 51 7.70 -9.88 8.22
CA ASN A 51 6.60 -10.51 7.49
C ASN A 51 5.33 -9.68 7.73
N THR A 52 5.08 -8.70 6.87
CA THR A 52 4.13 -7.62 7.15
C THR A 52 3.26 -7.31 5.94
N TYR A 53 1.96 -7.24 6.14
CA TYR A 53 1.07 -6.59 5.18
C TYR A 53 1.18 -5.07 5.32
N VAL A 54 1.27 -4.39 4.18
CA VAL A 54 1.17 -2.93 4.10
C VAL A 54 -0.03 -2.60 3.22
N CYS A 55 -0.94 -1.78 3.73
CA CYS A 55 -2.18 -1.43 3.06
C CYS A 55 -2.31 0.09 3.00
N SER A 56 -2.74 0.61 1.87
CA SER A 56 -3.22 1.98 1.75
C SER A 56 -4.50 2.16 2.58
N SER A 57 -4.71 3.35 3.11
CA SER A 57 -5.84 3.64 4.01
C SER A 57 -7.18 3.82 3.27
N ASP A 58 -7.13 3.99 1.98
CA ASP A 58 -8.21 4.15 1.02
C ASP A 58 -8.64 2.84 0.36
N ASP A 59 -7.95 1.74 0.67
CA ASP A 59 -8.33 0.40 0.23
C ASP A 59 -9.53 -0.14 1.03
N TYR A 60 -10.57 -0.55 0.32
CA TYR A 60 -11.70 -1.29 0.85
C TYR A 60 -11.73 -2.72 0.30
N PHE A 61 -11.79 -3.70 1.20
CA PHE A 61 -11.79 -5.12 0.86
C PHE A 61 -13.19 -5.71 0.95
N THR A 62 -13.74 -6.18 -0.19
CA THR A 62 -15.06 -6.85 -0.22
C THR A 62 -15.00 -8.30 0.27
N SER A 63 -13.80 -8.87 0.29
CA SER A 63 -13.50 -10.17 0.90
C SER A 63 -12.15 -10.11 1.59
N ASN A 64 -11.89 -11.02 2.53
CA ASN A 64 -10.63 -11.03 3.27
C ASN A 64 -9.45 -11.44 2.36
N PRO A 65 -8.49 -10.54 2.06
CA PRO A 65 -7.33 -10.84 1.24
C PRO A 65 -6.15 -11.38 2.06
N PHE A 66 -6.27 -11.41 3.38
CA PHE A 66 -5.16 -11.73 4.29
C PHE A 66 -5.06 -13.23 4.53
N ASP A 67 -3.96 -13.82 4.12
CA ASP A 67 -3.62 -15.21 4.42
C ASP A 67 -2.79 -15.32 5.69
N SER A 68 -2.99 -16.40 6.44
CA SER A 68 -2.21 -16.67 7.66
C SER A 68 -0.75 -17.07 7.37
N HIS A 69 -0.45 -17.54 6.16
CA HIS A 69 0.89 -17.94 5.74
C HIS A 69 1.17 -17.48 4.33
N VAL A 70 2.16 -16.60 4.19
CA VAL A 70 2.67 -16.11 2.91
C VAL A 70 4.19 -16.28 2.91
N TYR A 71 4.73 -16.81 1.81
CA TYR A 71 6.12 -17.25 1.73
C TYR A 71 6.99 -16.38 0.82
N GLN A 72 6.39 -15.41 0.14
CA GLN A 72 7.08 -14.53 -0.81
C GLN A 72 6.42 -13.16 -0.82
N ALA A 73 7.22 -12.11 -0.92
CA ALA A 73 6.72 -10.75 -1.07
C ALA A 73 5.90 -10.61 -2.36
N TYR A 74 4.76 -9.94 -2.26
CA TYR A 74 3.90 -9.70 -3.42
C TYR A 74 3.24 -8.32 -3.41
N TYR A 75 2.94 -7.82 -4.59
CA TYR A 75 2.06 -6.68 -4.81
C TYR A 75 0.73 -7.16 -5.38
N SER A 76 -0.38 -6.74 -4.78
CA SER A 76 -1.72 -7.03 -5.30
C SER A 76 -1.95 -6.33 -6.63
N ALA A 77 -2.47 -7.08 -7.59
CA ALA A 77 -2.70 -6.58 -8.92
C ALA A 77 -4.07 -6.99 -9.45
N GLN A 78 -4.70 -6.07 -10.18
CA GLN A 78 -5.93 -6.28 -10.92
C GLN A 78 -5.66 -6.10 -12.41
N TYR A 79 -6.30 -6.92 -13.25
CA TYR A 79 -6.22 -6.74 -14.69
C TYR A 79 -7.24 -5.71 -15.15
N VAL A 80 -6.79 -4.74 -15.93
CA VAL A 80 -7.64 -3.71 -16.54
C VAL A 80 -7.62 -3.91 -18.04
N GLU A 81 -8.82 -4.12 -18.62
CA GLU A 81 -9.02 -4.16 -20.06
C GLU A 81 -9.12 -2.76 -20.64
N GLY A 82 -8.55 -2.56 -21.83
CA GLY A 82 -8.56 -1.28 -22.51
C GLY A 82 -7.49 -0.31 -21.97
N PRO A 83 -7.61 0.98 -22.31
CA PRO A 83 -6.66 2.01 -21.88
C PRO A 83 -6.82 2.32 -20.39
N THR A 84 -5.71 2.52 -19.70
CA THR A 84 -5.67 2.91 -18.29
C THR A 84 -4.59 3.95 -18.03
N GLN A 85 -4.78 4.76 -16.98
CA GLN A 85 -3.77 5.69 -16.46
C GLN A 85 -3.10 5.17 -15.19
N GLU A 86 -3.51 3.98 -14.74
CA GLU A 86 -2.98 3.32 -13.56
C GLU A 86 -1.51 2.89 -13.70
N TRP A 87 -0.93 2.48 -12.61
CA TRP A 87 0.44 1.95 -12.56
C TRP A 87 0.46 0.52 -13.07
N CYS A 88 0.91 0.36 -14.33
CA CYS A 88 0.93 -0.91 -15.04
C CYS A 88 2.19 -1.71 -14.73
N ILE A 89 2.03 -2.96 -14.31
CA ILE A 89 3.10 -3.85 -13.90
C ILE A 89 3.62 -4.65 -15.09
N THR A 90 4.94 -4.67 -15.27
CA THR A 90 5.62 -5.61 -16.16
C THR A 90 6.19 -6.76 -15.34
N THR A 91 5.93 -7.99 -15.77
CA THR A 91 6.42 -9.19 -15.08
C THR A 91 7.39 -9.99 -15.91
N GLY A 92 8.33 -10.65 -15.23
CA GLY A 92 9.19 -11.69 -15.76
C GLY A 92 8.72 -13.10 -15.37
N PRO A 93 9.61 -14.10 -15.50
CA PRO A 93 9.31 -15.48 -15.13
C PRO A 93 8.81 -15.59 -13.68
N GLY A 94 7.83 -16.45 -13.46
CA GLY A 94 7.24 -16.69 -12.13
C GLY A 94 6.41 -15.52 -11.59
N GLY A 95 6.05 -14.53 -12.42
CA GLY A 95 5.28 -13.37 -11.99
C GLY A 95 6.11 -12.31 -11.27
N ARG A 96 7.45 -12.42 -11.28
CA ARG A 96 8.34 -11.41 -10.69
C ARG A 96 8.12 -10.06 -11.34
N ILE A 97 7.95 -9.03 -10.54
CA ILE A 97 7.85 -7.65 -11.01
C ILE A 97 9.22 -7.20 -11.51
N THR A 98 9.28 -6.74 -12.75
CA THR A 98 10.50 -6.29 -13.42
C THR A 98 10.48 -4.81 -13.79
N GLY A 99 9.31 -4.19 -13.72
CA GLY A 99 9.13 -2.77 -13.97
C GLY A 99 7.68 -2.35 -13.77
N VAL A 100 7.49 -1.06 -13.67
CA VAL A 100 6.16 -0.42 -13.59
C VAL A 100 6.19 0.85 -14.44
N THR A 101 5.12 1.10 -15.18
CA THR A 101 4.92 2.30 -15.97
C THR A 101 3.56 2.90 -15.68
N VAL A 102 3.47 4.23 -15.68
CA VAL A 102 2.18 4.92 -15.55
C VAL A 102 1.49 4.95 -16.91
N GLY A 103 0.24 4.50 -16.94
CA GLY A 103 -0.55 4.37 -18.15
C GLY A 103 -0.19 3.14 -19.00
N GLY A 104 -1.19 2.61 -19.68
CA GLY A 104 -1.05 1.41 -20.51
C GLY A 104 -2.36 1.00 -21.15
N HIS A 105 -2.39 -0.24 -21.62
CA HIS A 105 -3.55 -0.85 -22.25
C HIS A 105 -3.51 -2.37 -21.98
N ASP A 106 -4.63 -2.95 -21.57
CA ASP A 106 -4.73 -4.39 -21.27
C ASP A 106 -3.62 -4.87 -20.32
N ALA A 107 -3.57 -4.30 -19.12
CA ALA A 107 -2.45 -4.48 -18.21
C ALA A 107 -2.86 -4.87 -16.79
N TRP A 108 -1.95 -5.52 -16.08
CA TRP A 108 -2.03 -5.67 -14.62
C TRP A 108 -1.66 -4.35 -13.96
N THR A 109 -2.52 -3.84 -13.10
CA THR A 109 -2.32 -2.58 -12.39
C THR A 109 -2.09 -2.80 -10.91
N MET A 110 -1.32 -1.91 -10.29
CA MET A 110 -1.02 -1.94 -8.85
C MET A 110 -2.27 -1.54 -8.06
N LEU A 111 -2.49 -2.25 -6.95
CA LEU A 111 -3.47 -1.91 -5.91
C LEU A 111 -2.71 -1.65 -4.60
N GLY A 112 -3.20 -0.81 -3.73
CA GLY A 112 -2.51 -0.35 -2.52
C GLY A 112 -2.27 -1.40 -1.42
N HIS A 113 -2.46 -2.70 -1.69
CA HIS A 113 -2.29 -3.81 -0.75
C HIS A 113 -1.09 -4.67 -1.14
N VAL A 114 -0.15 -4.86 -0.21
CA VAL A 114 1.07 -5.62 -0.44
C VAL A 114 1.44 -6.49 0.76
N TYR A 115 2.23 -7.51 0.51
CA TYR A 115 2.90 -8.27 1.56
C TYR A 115 4.41 -8.20 1.38
N PHE A 116 5.10 -7.77 2.42
CA PHE A 116 6.54 -7.82 2.53
C PHE A 116 6.94 -9.09 3.29
N ASP A 117 7.73 -9.95 2.70
CA ASP A 117 8.43 -10.97 3.45
C ASP A 117 9.66 -10.37 4.16
N ARG A 118 10.29 -11.16 5.01
CA ARG A 118 11.45 -10.69 5.78
C ARG A 118 12.62 -10.25 4.91
N ALA A 119 12.85 -10.93 3.78
CA ALA A 119 13.95 -10.61 2.87
C ALA A 119 13.70 -9.27 2.19
N PHE A 120 12.49 -9.07 1.66
CA PHE A 120 12.07 -7.80 1.06
C PHE A 120 12.14 -6.67 2.08
N SER A 121 11.57 -6.84 3.28
CA SER A 121 11.59 -5.84 4.36
C SER A 121 13.01 -5.41 4.73
N THR A 122 13.93 -6.37 4.84
CA THR A 122 15.33 -6.08 5.16
C THR A 122 16.02 -5.28 4.05
N GLY A 123 15.81 -5.69 2.80
CA GLY A 123 16.37 -5.00 1.63
C GLY A 123 15.79 -3.59 1.45
N PHE A 124 14.46 -3.48 1.55
CA PHE A 124 13.76 -2.20 1.40
C PHE A 124 14.13 -1.22 2.53
N ARG A 125 14.21 -1.69 3.77
CA ARG A 125 14.66 -0.88 4.90
C ARG A 125 16.05 -0.31 4.65
N ARG A 126 17.03 -1.13 4.23
CA ARG A 126 18.38 -0.67 3.89
C ARG A 126 18.36 0.44 2.84
N ILE A 127 17.62 0.23 1.75
CA ILE A 127 17.47 1.22 0.68
C ILE A 127 16.84 2.51 1.24
N LEU A 128 15.75 2.39 2.00
CA LEU A 128 15.08 3.54 2.56
C LEU A 128 16.00 4.34 3.49
N GLU A 129 16.81 3.69 4.33
CA GLU A 129 17.80 4.34 5.20
C GLU A 129 18.88 5.07 4.40
N GLU A 130 19.30 4.56 3.24
CA GLU A 130 20.27 5.19 2.34
C GLU A 130 19.71 6.45 1.65
N VAL A 131 18.43 6.42 1.24
CA VAL A 131 17.86 7.49 0.40
C VAL A 131 16.99 8.48 1.18
N TYR A 132 16.56 8.18 2.40
CA TYR A 132 15.54 8.95 3.12
C TYR A 132 15.90 10.43 3.29
N THR A 133 17.16 10.73 3.57
CA THR A 133 17.63 12.11 3.80
C THR A 133 17.85 12.91 2.52
N LEU A 134 17.79 12.27 1.35
CA LEU A 134 17.95 12.96 0.08
C LEU A 134 16.70 13.82 -0.22
N PRO A 135 16.86 15.09 -0.61
CA PRO A 135 15.72 15.99 -0.85
C PRO A 135 14.74 15.45 -1.90
N GLU A 136 15.25 14.79 -2.95
CA GLU A 136 14.46 14.20 -4.03
C GLU A 136 13.62 12.99 -3.58
N THR A 137 13.90 12.43 -2.42
CA THR A 137 13.12 11.31 -1.86
C THR A 137 11.86 11.80 -1.13
N ALA A 138 11.87 13.01 -0.60
CA ALA A 138 10.75 13.53 0.18
C ALA A 138 9.38 13.42 -0.54
N PRO A 139 9.23 13.82 -1.82
CA PRO A 139 7.95 13.74 -2.53
C PRO A 139 7.60 12.34 -3.05
N LYS A 140 8.54 11.38 -3.02
CA LYS A 140 8.31 10.06 -3.60
C LYS A 140 7.34 9.22 -2.78
N LEU A 141 6.52 8.44 -3.48
CA LEU A 141 5.86 7.28 -2.91
C LEU A 141 6.90 6.20 -2.58
N TRP A 142 6.64 5.34 -1.60
CA TRP A 142 7.53 4.21 -1.31
C TRP A 142 7.62 3.25 -2.51
N GLU A 143 6.56 3.14 -3.29
CA GLU A 143 6.48 2.39 -4.54
C GLU A 143 7.50 2.89 -5.57
N GLN A 144 7.67 4.21 -5.68
CA GLN A 144 8.68 4.80 -6.57
C GLN A 144 10.10 4.42 -6.14
N ILE A 145 10.36 4.43 -4.83
CA ILE A 145 11.64 3.96 -4.29
C ILE A 145 11.84 2.47 -4.62
N TYR A 146 10.80 1.63 -4.44
CA TYR A 146 10.86 0.22 -4.82
C TYR A 146 11.15 0.03 -6.30
N ILE A 147 10.46 0.76 -7.19
CA ILE A 147 10.62 0.66 -8.65
C ILE A 147 12.04 1.04 -9.09
N GLU A 148 12.62 2.06 -8.50
CA GLU A 148 14.02 2.45 -8.76
C GLU A 148 15.01 1.33 -8.38
N HIS A 149 14.65 0.48 -7.42
CA HIS A 149 15.45 -0.63 -6.90
C HIS A 149 14.86 -2.01 -7.22
N VAL A 150 13.98 -2.12 -8.21
CA VAL A 150 13.26 -3.36 -8.55
C VAL A 150 14.17 -4.56 -8.86
N LYS A 151 15.42 -4.30 -9.27
CA LYS A 151 16.43 -5.35 -9.54
C LYS A 151 17.06 -5.92 -8.27
N GLU A 152 17.04 -5.17 -7.17
CA GLU A 152 17.62 -5.53 -5.89
C GLU A 152 16.59 -6.21 -4.96
N LEU A 153 15.32 -5.99 -5.20
CA LEU A 153 14.20 -6.46 -4.38
C LEU A 153 13.37 -7.48 -5.15
N ASP A 154 13.05 -8.60 -4.51
CA ASP A 154 12.24 -9.66 -5.13
C ASP A 154 10.79 -9.57 -4.66
N MET A 155 9.89 -9.34 -5.61
CA MET A 155 8.45 -9.24 -5.38
C MET A 155 7.70 -9.77 -6.60
N VAL A 156 6.64 -10.51 -6.39
CA VAL A 156 5.78 -11.03 -7.45
C VAL A 156 4.44 -10.32 -7.48
N ILE A 157 3.70 -10.43 -8.56
CA ILE A 157 2.29 -10.04 -8.57
C ILE A 157 1.44 -11.10 -7.89
N ARG A 158 0.42 -10.65 -7.14
CA ARG A 158 -0.69 -11.48 -6.69
C ARG A 158 -1.98 -10.96 -7.32
N GLN A 159 -2.57 -11.79 -8.16
CA GLN A 159 -3.72 -11.41 -8.97
C GLN A 159 -5.00 -11.51 -8.15
N TYR A 160 -5.82 -10.46 -8.20
CA TYR A 160 -7.14 -10.40 -7.61
C TYR A 160 -8.18 -10.11 -8.69
N PRO A 161 -9.38 -10.72 -8.60
CA PRO A 161 -10.51 -10.32 -9.42
C PRO A 161 -10.89 -8.86 -9.18
N ALA A 162 -11.46 -8.20 -10.18
CA ALA A 162 -11.99 -6.86 -10.03
C ALA A 162 -13.03 -6.79 -8.90
N GLY A 163 -12.97 -5.71 -8.12
CA GLY A 163 -13.88 -5.45 -7.02
C GLY A 163 -13.58 -6.21 -5.71
N VAL A 164 -12.50 -6.98 -5.62
CA VAL A 164 -12.03 -7.56 -4.34
C VAL A 164 -11.33 -6.49 -3.50
N ILE A 165 -10.50 -5.69 -4.13
CA ILE A 165 -9.83 -4.52 -3.53
C ILE A 165 -10.31 -3.31 -4.31
N ASN A 166 -10.89 -2.34 -3.62
CA ASN A 166 -11.36 -1.09 -4.20
C ASN A 166 -10.65 0.05 -3.52
N GLU A 167 -10.02 0.92 -4.27
CA GLU A 167 -9.40 2.16 -3.81
C GLU A 167 -10.40 3.31 -4.00
N PHE A 168 -10.52 4.17 -3.01
CA PHE A 168 -11.44 5.31 -3.04
C PHE A 168 -10.68 6.61 -2.78
N ASP A 169 -10.40 7.35 -3.84
CA ASP A 169 -9.72 8.65 -3.78
C ASP A 169 -10.66 9.80 -3.43
N SER A 170 -11.97 9.59 -3.57
CA SER A 170 -12.96 10.62 -3.39
C SER A 170 -14.26 10.13 -2.73
N LEU A 171 -14.99 11.06 -2.09
CA LEU A 171 -16.31 10.77 -1.55
C LEU A 171 -17.31 10.35 -2.64
N ASP A 172 -17.13 10.82 -3.86
CA ASP A 172 -18.05 10.47 -4.96
C ASP A 172 -17.86 9.01 -5.40
N GLU A 173 -16.64 8.48 -5.34
CA GLU A 173 -16.36 7.06 -5.55
C GLU A 173 -16.97 6.19 -4.44
N VAL A 174 -16.79 6.59 -3.17
CA VAL A 174 -17.42 5.90 -2.04
C VAL A 174 -18.95 5.90 -2.19
N ARG A 175 -19.55 7.02 -2.58
CA ARG A 175 -21.00 7.14 -2.82
C ARG A 175 -21.48 6.29 -3.99
N GLY A 176 -20.66 6.18 -5.04
CA GLY A 176 -20.94 5.30 -6.18
C GLY A 176 -20.94 3.83 -5.78
N PHE A 177 -20.07 3.46 -4.87
CA PHE A 177 -19.96 2.10 -4.35
C PHE A 177 -21.05 1.77 -3.31
N ASP A 178 -21.28 2.68 -2.34
CA ASP A 178 -22.30 2.55 -1.30
C ASP A 178 -23.23 3.79 -1.28
N PRO A 179 -24.37 3.73 -1.98
CA PRO A 179 -25.33 4.82 -1.99
C PRO A 179 -25.90 5.17 -0.61
N MET A 180 -25.84 4.26 0.37
CA MET A 180 -26.29 4.52 1.74
C MET A 180 -25.31 5.41 2.51
N PHE A 181 -24.07 5.50 2.08
CA PHE A 181 -23.05 6.35 2.69
C PHE A 181 -23.43 7.86 2.65
N VAL A 182 -24.18 8.26 1.63
CA VAL A 182 -24.67 9.65 1.45
C VAL A 182 -25.54 10.12 2.62
N ASN A 183 -26.30 9.20 3.22
CA ASN A 183 -27.31 9.54 4.25
C ASN A 183 -26.72 9.63 5.68
N ASN A 184 -25.46 9.26 5.88
CA ASN A 184 -24.84 9.22 7.20
C ASN A 184 -23.88 10.38 7.48
N LEU A 185 -23.62 11.26 6.51
CA LEU A 185 -22.72 12.41 6.67
C LEU A 185 -23.44 13.68 7.15
N ASP A 186 -24.77 13.71 7.09
CA ASP A 186 -25.60 14.86 7.47
C ASP A 186 -26.25 14.70 8.85
N SER A 187 -25.81 13.72 9.67
CA SER A 187 -26.37 13.44 11.01
C SER A 187 -25.38 13.76 12.12
#